data_905c6f59f121c03baa8565e39d8376c2
#
_entry.id   905c6f59f121c03baa8565e39d8376c2
#
_cell.length_a   1.000
_cell.length_b   1.000
_cell.length_c   1.000
_cell.angle_alpha   90.00
_cell.angle_beta   90.00
_cell.angle_gamma   90.00
#
_symmetry.space_group_name_H-M   'P 1'
#
loop_
_entity.id
_entity.type
_entity.pdbx_description
1 polymer ?
#
loop_
_entity_poly.entity_id
_entity_poly.type
_entity_poly.pdbx_seq_one_letter_code
_entity_poly.pdbx_strand_id
1 'polypeptide(L)'
;MTTTTPRAPAIREFLRAPIAAQTWREGGYLAVTAVLALAGITYLFLGAMFGGVLVITLIGIPLLAAMIVGARGFGHAYRTLSGSMLRSPVEDPPPFSPRPGALGFIWSGLIDRTGWRAIAFMLIKTVLAIAAVWGALLFVVVSMGFAISPLLWWLIEPTNYDENGVARRSLIQFGDVYLDTWAQMLVLSTLGIVGLFLAPWPIRALAALDRLLIRALLGPAARDVRVEELERTRTEAVEDSATRLRRVERDLHDGTQARLVAMAMTLGRAEDRIAAGEDPTELVHSAHSAAKEALTELREVVRGIHPPALDLGLGPALQTLAARSVVPVDLAVSVDPRPTPGTETIAYFSVAELLTNVARHSGATRAWVSAMSDGDGLSVSVRDNGIGGAVIGAGSGLAGLAARAGTVDGSLHVDSPVGGPTVVTLSLPVDGTH
;
A
#
# COMPACT_ATOMS: atom_id res chain seq x y z
N MET A 1 -2.51 -26.23 -10.67
CA MET A 1 -2.23 -26.77 -12.02
C MET A 1 -2.28 -25.62 -12.99
N THR A 2 -1.12 -25.03 -13.30
CA THR A 2 -0.96 -23.96 -14.27
C THR A 2 -0.78 -24.59 -15.64
N THR A 3 -1.80 -24.50 -16.48
CA THR A 3 -1.74 -24.93 -17.88
C THR A 3 -0.81 -24.00 -18.65
N THR A 4 0.42 -24.42 -18.89
CA THR A 4 1.33 -23.79 -19.84
C THR A 4 0.81 -24.05 -21.24
N THR A 5 0.18 -23.07 -21.86
CA THR A 5 -0.14 -23.07 -23.29
C THR A 5 1.17 -23.19 -24.09
N PRO A 6 1.27 -24.11 -25.07
CA PRO A 6 2.48 -24.28 -25.86
C PRO A 6 2.73 -22.99 -26.66
N ARG A 7 3.92 -22.38 -26.47
CA ARG A 7 4.37 -21.23 -27.27
C ARG A 7 4.41 -21.68 -28.75
N ALA A 8 3.67 -20.96 -29.59
CA ALA A 8 3.77 -21.12 -31.03
C ALA A 8 5.25 -20.93 -31.46
N PRO A 9 5.75 -21.68 -32.47
CA PRO A 9 7.12 -21.54 -32.92
C PRO A 9 7.38 -20.09 -33.32
N ALA A 10 8.49 -19.52 -32.85
CA ALA A 10 8.85 -18.09 -32.98
C ALA A 10 8.74 -17.54 -34.42
N ILE A 11 8.98 -18.39 -35.42
CA ILE A 11 8.86 -18.05 -36.84
C ILE A 11 7.39 -17.72 -37.22
N ARG A 12 6.42 -18.47 -36.70
CA ARG A 12 5.01 -18.25 -37.01
C ARG A 12 4.48 -16.97 -36.38
N GLU A 13 4.98 -16.62 -35.21
CA GLU A 13 4.68 -15.38 -34.52
C GLU A 13 5.29 -14.17 -35.26
N PHE A 14 6.53 -14.30 -35.73
CA PHE A 14 7.22 -13.31 -36.55
C PHE A 14 6.47 -13.01 -37.84
N LEU A 15 6.11 -14.02 -38.62
CA LEU A 15 5.42 -13.86 -39.89
C LEU A 15 4.01 -13.26 -39.75
N ARG A 16 3.34 -13.47 -38.62
CA ARG A 16 2.02 -12.89 -38.34
C ARG A 16 2.07 -11.49 -37.71
N ALA A 17 3.25 -11.06 -37.26
CA ALA A 17 3.38 -9.78 -36.55
C ALA A 17 2.84 -8.56 -37.31
N PRO A 18 3.04 -8.38 -38.62
CA PRO A 18 2.51 -7.23 -39.36
C PRO A 18 1.01 -7.17 -39.42
N ILE A 19 0.32 -8.32 -39.47
CA ILE A 19 -1.14 -8.44 -39.57
C ILE A 19 -1.80 -8.67 -38.21
N ALA A 20 -1.04 -8.79 -37.14
CA ALA A 20 -1.57 -9.03 -35.80
C ALA A 20 -2.40 -7.84 -35.31
N ALA A 21 -3.61 -8.10 -34.77
CA ALA A 21 -4.48 -7.07 -34.21
C ALA A 21 -3.79 -6.24 -33.11
N GLN A 22 -2.83 -6.84 -32.40
CA GLN A 22 -2.02 -6.14 -31.40
C GLN A 22 -1.20 -5.01 -32.04
N THR A 23 -0.50 -5.27 -33.14
CA THR A 23 0.33 -4.28 -33.84
C THR A 23 -0.51 -3.09 -34.30
N TRP A 24 -1.69 -3.35 -34.86
CA TRP A 24 -2.61 -2.31 -35.31
C TRP A 24 -3.19 -1.49 -34.16
N ARG A 25 -3.49 -2.12 -33.02
CA ARG A 25 -3.96 -1.40 -31.83
C ARG A 25 -2.85 -0.53 -31.23
N GLU A 26 -1.62 -1.08 -31.09
CA GLU A 26 -0.47 -0.33 -30.58
C GLU A 26 -0.08 0.81 -31.55
N GLY A 27 -0.11 0.59 -32.86
CA GLY A 27 0.09 1.63 -33.86
C GLY A 27 -0.99 2.71 -33.81
N GLY A 28 -2.27 2.31 -33.73
CA GLY A 28 -3.40 3.23 -33.57
C GLY A 28 -3.30 4.06 -32.28
N TYR A 29 -2.89 3.42 -31.18
CA TYR A 29 -2.61 4.11 -29.92
C TYR A 29 -1.51 5.17 -30.07
N LEU A 30 -0.39 4.83 -30.70
CA LEU A 30 0.71 5.79 -30.92
C LEU A 30 0.27 6.97 -31.81
N ALA A 31 -0.54 6.71 -32.83
CA ALA A 31 -1.09 7.76 -33.71
C ALA A 31 -2.03 8.71 -32.95
N VAL A 32 -2.99 8.17 -32.16
CA VAL A 32 -3.91 8.98 -31.36
C VAL A 32 -3.15 9.78 -30.30
N THR A 33 -2.20 9.15 -29.62
CA THR A 33 -1.42 9.83 -28.59
C THR A 33 -0.43 10.84 -29.14
N ALA A 34 -0.01 10.73 -30.41
CA ALA A 34 0.78 11.77 -31.09
C ALA A 34 -0.04 13.06 -31.29
N VAL A 35 -1.32 12.93 -31.70
CA VAL A 35 -2.24 14.08 -31.79
C VAL A 35 -2.47 14.71 -30.42
N LEU A 36 -2.67 13.87 -29.40
CA LEU A 36 -2.83 14.34 -28.03
C LEU A 36 -1.56 15.03 -27.49
N ALA A 37 -0.37 14.54 -27.88
CA ALA A 37 0.90 15.17 -27.53
C ALA A 37 1.05 16.57 -28.16
N LEU A 38 0.63 16.73 -29.41
CA LEU A 38 0.61 18.04 -30.07
C LEU A 38 -0.34 19.01 -29.34
N ALA A 39 -1.54 18.57 -28.98
CA ALA A 39 -2.47 19.37 -28.20
C ALA A 39 -1.88 19.72 -26.82
N GLY A 40 -1.23 18.75 -26.18
CA GLY A 40 -0.58 18.92 -24.89
C GLY A 40 0.56 19.93 -24.90
N ILE A 41 1.47 19.85 -25.88
CA ILE A 41 2.57 20.84 -25.97
C ILE A 41 2.06 22.23 -26.30
N THR A 42 1.02 22.33 -27.15
CA THR A 42 0.36 23.61 -27.44
C THR A 42 -0.27 24.21 -26.18
N TYR A 43 -0.95 23.38 -25.38
CA TYR A 43 -1.49 23.80 -24.08
C TYR A 43 -0.42 24.31 -23.14
N LEU A 44 0.69 23.59 -23.00
CA LEU A 44 1.83 24.00 -22.17
C LEU A 44 2.47 25.28 -22.67
N PHE A 45 2.66 25.41 -23.98
CA PHE A 45 3.25 26.61 -24.59
C PHE A 45 2.38 27.84 -24.36
N LEU A 46 1.07 27.75 -24.62
CA LEU A 46 0.15 28.85 -24.39
C LEU A 46 0.05 29.19 -22.89
N GLY A 47 -0.06 28.21 -22.02
CA GLY A 47 -0.12 28.40 -20.58
C GLY A 47 1.14 29.06 -20.02
N ALA A 48 2.33 28.64 -20.47
CA ALA A 48 3.60 29.23 -20.07
C ALA A 48 3.79 30.64 -20.66
N MET A 49 3.41 30.85 -21.92
CA MET A 49 3.50 32.14 -22.58
C MET A 49 2.59 33.18 -21.89
N PHE A 50 1.29 32.90 -21.78
CA PHE A 50 0.36 33.84 -21.16
C PHE A 50 0.57 33.95 -19.64
N GLY A 51 0.80 32.82 -18.96
CA GLY A 51 1.07 32.81 -17.52
C GLY A 51 2.38 33.53 -17.20
N GLY A 52 3.46 33.28 -17.96
CA GLY A 52 4.75 33.93 -17.75
C GLY A 52 4.75 35.42 -18.03
N VAL A 53 4.18 35.86 -19.17
CA VAL A 53 4.09 37.29 -19.51
C VAL A 53 3.24 38.06 -18.52
N LEU A 54 2.11 37.46 -18.07
CA LEU A 54 1.18 38.08 -17.15
C LEU A 54 1.61 37.99 -15.67
N VAL A 55 2.72 37.34 -15.34
CA VAL A 55 3.25 37.30 -13.96
C VAL A 55 3.47 38.70 -13.40
N ILE A 56 3.96 39.63 -14.23
CA ILE A 56 4.18 41.03 -13.84
C ILE A 56 2.89 41.70 -13.32
N THR A 57 1.73 41.32 -13.84
CA THR A 57 0.40 41.82 -13.44
C THR A 57 -0.23 41.04 -12.30
N LEU A 58 0.45 40.10 -11.70
CA LEU A 58 -0.04 39.14 -10.70
C LEU A 58 -1.16 38.19 -11.22
N ILE A 59 -1.75 38.46 -12.38
CA ILE A 59 -2.78 37.62 -13.01
C ILE A 59 -2.15 36.33 -13.56
N GLY A 60 -0.89 36.35 -13.95
CA GLY A 60 -0.16 35.19 -14.48
C GLY A 60 -0.01 34.05 -13.47
N ILE A 61 0.09 34.37 -12.17
CA ILE A 61 0.27 33.35 -11.12
C ILE A 61 -0.94 32.39 -11.01
N PRO A 62 -2.19 32.90 -10.91
CA PRO A 62 -3.39 32.05 -11.00
C PRO A 62 -3.48 31.25 -12.30
N LEU A 63 -3.08 31.85 -13.42
CA LEU A 63 -3.10 31.18 -14.72
C LEU A 63 -2.12 30.02 -14.78
N LEU A 64 -0.90 30.19 -14.25
CA LEU A 64 0.07 29.11 -14.11
C LEU A 64 -0.41 27.99 -13.19
N ALA A 65 -1.03 28.35 -12.06
CA ALA A 65 -1.64 27.36 -11.18
C ALA A 65 -2.74 26.55 -11.89
N ALA A 66 -3.63 27.25 -12.62
CA ALA A 66 -4.68 26.62 -13.41
C ALA A 66 -4.11 25.73 -14.54
N MET A 67 -3.00 26.15 -15.18
CA MET A 67 -2.30 25.32 -16.17
C MET A 67 -1.75 24.04 -15.54
N ILE A 68 -1.12 24.11 -14.37
CA ILE A 68 -0.58 22.92 -13.71
C ILE A 68 -1.72 21.95 -13.34
N VAL A 69 -2.80 22.45 -12.77
CA VAL A 69 -3.97 21.64 -12.41
C VAL A 69 -4.64 21.07 -13.68
N GLY A 70 -4.77 21.86 -14.75
CA GLY A 70 -5.35 21.42 -16.01
C GLY A 70 -4.55 20.33 -16.71
N ALA A 71 -3.23 20.25 -16.49
CA ALA A 71 -2.38 19.16 -17.00
C ALA A 71 -2.81 17.78 -16.47
N ARG A 72 -3.49 17.69 -15.31
CA ARG A 72 -4.10 16.45 -14.80
C ARG A 72 -5.12 15.87 -15.79
N GLY A 73 -5.87 16.72 -16.52
CA GLY A 73 -6.83 16.30 -17.54
C GLY A 73 -6.14 15.54 -18.67
N PHE A 74 -4.98 16.01 -19.14
CA PHE A 74 -4.17 15.27 -20.10
C PHE A 74 -3.68 13.94 -19.53
N GLY A 75 -3.21 13.94 -18.27
CA GLY A 75 -2.83 12.71 -17.58
C GLY A 75 -3.97 11.68 -17.54
N HIS A 76 -5.19 12.11 -17.24
CA HIS A 76 -6.38 11.27 -17.26
C HIS A 76 -6.66 10.71 -18.67
N ALA A 77 -6.59 11.57 -19.71
CA ALA A 77 -6.78 11.12 -21.09
C ALA A 77 -5.78 10.04 -21.51
N TYR A 78 -4.50 10.21 -21.18
CA TYR A 78 -3.48 9.20 -21.48
C TYR A 78 -3.69 7.88 -20.73
N ARG A 79 -4.10 7.90 -19.44
CA ARG A 79 -4.43 6.69 -18.67
C ARG A 79 -5.62 5.95 -19.29
N THR A 80 -6.68 6.68 -19.64
CA THR A 80 -7.89 6.13 -20.29
C THR A 80 -7.55 5.47 -21.63
N LEU A 81 -6.74 6.13 -22.46
CA LEU A 81 -6.29 5.56 -23.74
C LEU A 81 -5.40 4.34 -23.53
N SER A 82 -4.51 4.35 -22.54
CA SER A 82 -3.69 3.19 -22.21
C SER A 82 -4.55 2.01 -21.73
N GLY A 83 -5.53 2.25 -20.89
CA GLY A 83 -6.46 1.23 -20.41
C GLY A 83 -7.28 0.61 -21.54
N SER A 84 -7.87 1.43 -22.40
CA SER A 84 -8.77 0.99 -23.48
C SER A 84 -8.01 0.34 -24.65
N MET A 85 -6.94 0.96 -25.14
CA MET A 85 -6.23 0.51 -26.35
C MET A 85 -5.09 -0.46 -26.05
N LEU A 86 -4.31 -0.24 -24.98
CA LEU A 86 -3.17 -1.09 -24.61
C LEU A 86 -3.52 -2.17 -23.58
N ARG A 87 -4.76 -2.20 -23.06
CA ARG A 87 -5.21 -3.10 -22.00
C ARG A 87 -4.30 -3.04 -20.77
N SER A 88 -3.83 -1.84 -20.44
CA SER A 88 -2.95 -1.56 -19.32
C SER A 88 -3.58 -0.47 -18.45
N PRO A 89 -4.60 -0.82 -17.63
CA PRO A 89 -5.21 0.14 -16.72
C PRO A 89 -4.19 0.63 -15.70
N VAL A 90 -4.23 1.91 -15.38
CA VAL A 90 -3.41 2.55 -14.35
C VAL A 90 -4.36 3.32 -13.44
N GLU A 91 -4.21 3.13 -12.14
CA GLU A 91 -5.03 3.79 -11.14
C GLU A 91 -4.93 5.30 -11.21
N ASP A 92 -6.02 5.97 -10.88
CA ASP A 92 -6.04 7.42 -10.84
C ASP A 92 -5.28 7.94 -9.60
N PRO A 93 -4.49 9.02 -9.76
CA PRO A 93 -3.88 9.69 -8.62
C PRO A 93 -4.95 10.39 -7.77
N PRO A 94 -4.65 10.75 -6.51
CA PRO A 94 -5.59 11.45 -5.65
C PRO A 94 -6.21 12.69 -6.32
N PRO A 95 -7.50 12.98 -6.07
CA PRO A 95 -8.18 14.16 -6.62
C PRO A 95 -7.49 15.44 -6.14
N PHE A 96 -7.60 16.50 -6.94
CA PHE A 96 -7.10 17.81 -6.53
C PHE A 96 -8.01 18.40 -5.44
N SER A 97 -7.45 18.59 -4.25
CA SER A 97 -8.15 19.15 -3.08
C SER A 97 -7.50 20.48 -2.68
N PRO A 98 -7.94 21.63 -3.24
CA PRO A 98 -7.36 22.92 -2.95
C PRO A 98 -7.71 23.39 -1.54
N ARG A 99 -6.83 24.19 -0.92
CA ARG A 99 -7.15 24.93 0.28
C ARG A 99 -8.25 25.96 0.00
N PRO A 100 -9.08 26.31 0.99
CA PRO A 100 -10.16 27.26 0.78
C PRO A 100 -9.65 28.66 0.41
N GLY A 101 -10.39 29.36 -0.45
CA GLY A 101 -10.09 30.71 -0.93
C GLY A 101 -9.18 30.74 -2.17
N ALA A 102 -9.16 31.90 -2.84
CA ALA A 102 -8.41 32.08 -4.10
C ALA A 102 -6.90 31.89 -3.93
N LEU A 103 -6.32 32.44 -2.86
CA LEU A 103 -4.90 32.24 -2.56
C LEU A 103 -4.57 30.79 -2.21
N GLY A 104 -5.51 30.10 -1.52
CA GLY A 104 -5.40 28.67 -1.22
C GLY A 104 -5.38 27.81 -2.49
N PHE A 105 -6.25 28.11 -3.46
CA PHE A 105 -6.27 27.46 -4.77
C PHE A 105 -4.95 27.67 -5.53
N ILE A 106 -4.48 28.91 -5.61
CA ILE A 106 -3.24 29.26 -6.32
C ILE A 106 -2.06 28.50 -5.72
N TRP A 107 -1.90 28.57 -4.40
CA TRP A 107 -0.80 27.90 -3.72
C TRP A 107 -0.85 26.37 -3.91
N SER A 108 -2.04 25.78 -3.72
CA SER A 108 -2.23 24.33 -3.92
C SER A 108 -1.98 23.90 -5.36
N GLY A 109 -2.38 24.73 -6.34
CA GLY A 109 -2.14 24.45 -7.76
C GLY A 109 -0.67 24.53 -8.15
N LEU A 110 0.07 25.53 -7.65
CA LEU A 110 1.51 25.69 -7.97
C LEU A 110 2.36 24.55 -7.42
N ILE A 111 2.01 23.99 -6.26
CA ILE A 111 2.74 22.87 -5.63
C ILE A 111 2.13 21.49 -5.97
N ASP A 112 1.13 21.44 -6.85
CA ASP A 112 0.48 20.17 -7.22
C ASP A 112 1.44 19.22 -7.93
N ARG A 113 1.95 18.25 -7.18
CA ARG A 113 2.91 17.26 -7.68
C ARG A 113 2.35 16.42 -8.84
N THR A 114 1.06 16.09 -8.78
CA THR A 114 0.40 15.32 -9.85
C THR A 114 0.35 16.11 -11.15
N GLY A 115 0.03 17.41 -11.07
CA GLY A 115 0.08 18.32 -12.23
C GLY A 115 1.49 18.45 -12.81
N TRP A 116 2.51 18.62 -11.97
CA TRP A 116 3.90 18.69 -12.42
C TRP A 116 4.38 17.39 -13.07
N ARG A 117 3.99 16.22 -12.53
CA ARG A 117 4.30 14.91 -13.14
C ARG A 117 3.60 14.75 -14.49
N ALA A 118 2.37 15.25 -14.62
CA ALA A 118 1.66 15.27 -15.89
C ALA A 118 2.35 16.19 -16.91
N ILE A 119 2.85 17.36 -16.50
CA ILE A 119 3.64 18.25 -17.36
C ILE A 119 4.93 17.55 -17.81
N ALA A 120 5.68 16.96 -16.88
CA ALA A 120 6.90 16.22 -17.22
C ALA A 120 6.60 15.08 -18.20
N PHE A 121 5.53 14.33 -17.99
CA PHE A 121 5.08 13.31 -18.92
C PHE A 121 4.77 13.90 -20.31
N MET A 122 4.01 15.00 -20.39
CA MET A 122 3.65 15.65 -21.68
C MET A 122 4.87 16.10 -22.45
N LEU A 123 5.89 16.65 -21.78
CA LEU A 123 7.15 17.05 -22.42
C LEU A 123 7.90 15.84 -22.98
N ILE A 124 8.08 14.79 -22.17
CA ILE A 124 8.73 13.54 -22.61
C ILE A 124 7.94 12.90 -23.73
N LYS A 125 6.62 12.84 -23.59
CA LYS A 125 5.71 12.26 -24.59
C LYS A 125 5.77 12.98 -25.93
N THR A 126 5.93 14.29 -25.93
CA THR A 126 6.08 15.08 -27.17
C THR A 126 7.32 14.65 -27.94
N VAL A 127 8.46 14.52 -27.27
CA VAL A 127 9.71 14.05 -27.91
C VAL A 127 9.56 12.62 -28.42
N LEU A 128 8.96 11.74 -27.62
CA LEU A 128 8.70 10.35 -28.03
C LEU A 128 7.69 10.25 -29.16
N ALA A 129 6.66 11.09 -29.19
CA ALA A 129 5.68 11.11 -30.26
C ALA A 129 6.30 11.55 -31.60
N ILE A 130 7.16 12.57 -31.57
CA ILE A 130 7.92 13.00 -32.76
C ILE A 130 8.81 11.86 -33.24
N ALA A 131 9.60 11.26 -32.34
CA ALA A 131 10.49 10.14 -32.69
C ALA A 131 9.70 8.93 -33.21
N ALA A 132 8.54 8.63 -32.60
CA ALA A 132 7.69 7.51 -33.01
C ALA A 132 7.08 7.72 -34.40
N VAL A 133 6.51 8.91 -34.64
CA VAL A 133 5.88 9.23 -35.94
C VAL A 133 6.91 9.25 -37.05
N TRP A 134 8.00 10.01 -36.89
CA TRP A 134 9.05 10.10 -37.89
C TRP A 134 9.79 8.78 -38.10
N GLY A 135 10.16 8.10 -36.99
CA GLY A 135 10.87 6.83 -37.06
C GLY A 135 10.04 5.72 -37.70
N ALA A 136 8.77 5.56 -37.28
CA ALA A 136 7.89 4.55 -37.86
C ALA A 136 7.52 4.88 -39.31
N LEU A 137 7.19 6.14 -39.60
CA LEU A 137 6.85 6.60 -40.97
C LEU A 137 8.03 6.40 -41.91
N LEU A 138 9.23 6.89 -41.54
CA LEU A 138 10.44 6.75 -42.34
C LEU A 138 10.77 5.27 -42.58
N PHE A 139 10.71 4.46 -41.50
CA PHE A 139 11.01 3.04 -41.61
C PHE A 139 10.02 2.31 -42.53
N VAL A 140 8.72 2.55 -42.39
CA VAL A 140 7.69 1.92 -43.24
C VAL A 140 7.78 2.43 -44.68
N VAL A 141 7.95 3.73 -44.90
CA VAL A 141 8.04 4.33 -46.25
C VAL A 141 9.28 3.83 -46.98
N VAL A 142 10.45 3.82 -46.30
CA VAL A 142 11.69 3.30 -46.91
C VAL A 142 11.58 1.81 -47.20
N SER A 143 11.06 1.01 -46.24
CA SER A 143 10.87 -0.42 -46.45
C SER A 143 9.88 -0.72 -47.59
N MET A 144 8.79 0.03 -47.71
CA MET A 144 7.84 -0.07 -48.81
C MET A 144 8.48 0.31 -50.12
N GLY A 145 9.19 1.45 -50.18
CA GLY A 145 9.92 1.89 -51.37
C GLY A 145 10.94 0.82 -51.85
N PHE A 146 11.68 0.23 -50.93
CA PHE A 146 12.59 -0.88 -51.23
C PHE A 146 11.85 -2.11 -51.71
N ALA A 147 10.72 -2.50 -51.05
CA ALA A 147 9.95 -3.68 -51.44
C ALA A 147 9.40 -3.59 -52.87
N ILE A 148 8.98 -2.41 -53.28
CA ILE A 148 8.42 -2.16 -54.65
C ILE A 148 9.48 -1.68 -55.64
N SER A 149 10.76 -1.63 -55.27
CA SER A 149 11.84 -1.10 -56.12
C SER A 149 11.96 -1.76 -57.50
N PRO A 150 11.78 -3.09 -57.70
CA PRO A 150 11.82 -3.68 -59.03
C PRO A 150 10.68 -3.17 -59.93
N LEU A 151 9.49 -2.95 -59.32
CA LEU A 151 8.33 -2.42 -60.06
C LEU A 151 8.59 -0.95 -60.44
N LEU A 152 9.06 -0.13 -59.51
CA LEU A 152 9.41 1.27 -59.76
C LEU A 152 10.52 1.43 -60.80
N TRP A 153 11.54 0.60 -60.75
CA TRP A 153 12.65 0.61 -61.72
C TRP A 153 12.18 0.20 -63.11
N TRP A 154 11.23 -0.75 -63.20
CA TRP A 154 10.64 -1.17 -64.48
C TRP A 154 9.72 -0.11 -65.05
N LEU A 155 8.84 0.52 -64.23
CA LEU A 155 7.74 1.39 -64.67
C LEU A 155 8.22 2.82 -64.97
N ILE A 156 9.12 3.37 -64.12
CA ILE A 156 9.53 4.79 -64.18
C ILE A 156 10.76 4.97 -65.06
N GLU A 157 11.54 3.91 -65.28
CA GLU A 157 12.83 3.93 -66.02
C GLU A 157 13.75 5.07 -65.59
N PRO A 158 14.06 5.19 -64.27
CA PRO A 158 14.77 6.33 -63.73
C PRO A 158 16.20 6.39 -64.31
N THR A 159 16.61 7.55 -64.81
CA THR A 159 17.94 7.80 -65.33
C THR A 159 18.70 8.75 -64.42
N ASN A 160 19.90 8.34 -63.97
CA ASN A 160 20.86 9.16 -63.28
C ASN A 160 22.06 9.35 -64.21
N TYR A 161 22.78 10.46 -64.05
CA TYR A 161 23.97 10.74 -64.82
C TYR A 161 25.20 10.50 -63.99
N ASP A 162 26.21 9.78 -64.56
CA ASP A 162 27.49 9.62 -63.93
C ASP A 162 28.35 10.90 -64.05
N GLU A 163 29.53 10.93 -63.40
CA GLU A 163 30.43 12.07 -63.43
C GLU A 163 30.90 12.47 -64.89
N ASN A 164 30.82 11.54 -65.80
CA ASN A 164 31.14 11.73 -67.19
C ASN A 164 29.92 12.12 -68.07
N GLY A 165 28.77 12.35 -67.46
CA GLY A 165 27.53 12.71 -68.13
C GLY A 165 26.84 11.54 -68.86
N VAL A 166 27.24 10.31 -68.61
CA VAL A 166 26.60 9.12 -69.19
C VAL A 166 25.33 8.77 -68.44
N ALA A 167 24.22 8.68 -69.14
CA ALA A 167 22.92 8.28 -68.56
C ALA A 167 22.93 6.79 -68.17
N ARG A 168 22.65 6.51 -66.90
CA ARG A 168 22.48 5.15 -66.36
C ARG A 168 21.09 4.97 -65.84
N ARG A 169 20.45 3.84 -66.16
CA ARG A 169 19.13 3.49 -65.64
C ARG A 169 19.26 2.99 -64.18
N SER A 170 19.21 3.87 -63.18
CA SER A 170 19.35 3.53 -61.82
C SER A 170 18.27 4.21 -60.94
N LEU A 171 17.68 3.47 -60.01
CA LEU A 171 16.69 3.99 -59.07
C LEU A 171 17.35 4.77 -57.89
N ILE A 172 18.52 4.32 -57.46
CA ILE A 172 19.26 4.88 -56.33
C ILE A 172 20.73 5.00 -56.71
N GLN A 173 21.29 6.15 -56.39
CA GLN A 173 22.73 6.44 -56.57
C GLN A 173 23.35 6.83 -55.20
N PHE A 174 24.47 6.21 -54.86
CA PHE A 174 25.30 6.57 -53.70
C PHE A 174 26.72 6.85 -54.21
N GLY A 175 27.04 8.11 -54.42
CA GLY A 175 28.32 8.48 -55.04
C GLY A 175 28.45 7.81 -56.41
N ASP A 176 29.52 7.03 -56.63
CA ASP A 176 29.77 6.29 -57.87
C ASP A 176 29.10 4.93 -57.98
N VAL A 177 28.32 4.53 -56.94
CA VAL A 177 27.61 3.25 -56.93
C VAL A 177 26.21 3.45 -57.46
N TYR A 178 25.91 2.83 -58.58
CA TYR A 178 24.60 2.83 -59.23
C TYR A 178 23.91 1.49 -59.03
N LEU A 179 22.68 1.52 -58.57
CA LEU A 179 21.82 0.32 -58.54
C LEU A 179 21.08 0.24 -59.84
N ASP A 180 21.65 -0.47 -60.83
CA ASP A 180 21.23 -0.52 -62.24
C ASP A 180 20.96 -1.92 -62.77
N THR A 181 21.01 -2.96 -61.90
CA THR A 181 20.77 -4.34 -62.28
C THR A 181 19.55 -4.95 -61.59
N TRP A 182 18.89 -5.91 -62.28
CA TRP A 182 17.79 -6.65 -61.69
C TRP A 182 18.15 -7.38 -60.40
N ALA A 183 19.36 -7.91 -60.29
CA ALA A 183 19.83 -8.59 -59.12
C ALA A 183 19.85 -7.64 -57.91
N GLN A 184 20.34 -6.40 -58.06
CA GLN A 184 20.37 -5.38 -57.01
C GLN A 184 18.94 -4.95 -56.64
N MET A 185 18.01 -4.81 -57.62
CA MET A 185 16.61 -4.49 -57.34
C MET A 185 15.96 -5.60 -56.53
N LEU A 186 16.23 -6.89 -56.83
CA LEU A 186 15.68 -8.01 -56.06
C LEU A 186 16.27 -8.07 -54.66
N VAL A 187 17.56 -7.78 -54.45
CA VAL A 187 18.17 -7.67 -53.13
C VAL A 187 17.51 -6.56 -52.33
N LEU A 188 17.35 -5.37 -52.95
CA LEU A 188 16.71 -4.22 -52.33
C LEU A 188 15.26 -4.53 -51.95
N SER A 189 14.52 -5.19 -52.83
CA SER A 189 13.14 -5.63 -52.56
C SER A 189 13.07 -6.61 -51.39
N THR A 190 14.00 -7.56 -51.34
CA THR A 190 14.07 -8.51 -50.24
C THR A 190 14.35 -7.79 -48.89
N LEU A 191 15.28 -6.82 -48.88
CA LEU A 191 15.55 -6.00 -47.71
C LEU A 191 14.30 -5.19 -47.29
N GLY A 192 13.58 -4.63 -48.27
CA GLY A 192 12.33 -3.90 -48.01
C GLY A 192 11.23 -4.80 -47.42
N ILE A 193 11.05 -5.99 -47.95
CA ILE A 193 10.11 -6.97 -47.38
C ILE A 193 10.50 -7.37 -45.96
N VAL A 194 11.76 -7.69 -45.72
CA VAL A 194 12.26 -7.97 -44.37
C VAL A 194 12.03 -6.80 -43.44
N GLY A 195 12.27 -5.56 -43.89
CA GLY A 195 11.99 -4.34 -43.15
C GLY A 195 10.51 -4.23 -42.75
N LEU A 196 9.58 -4.49 -43.66
CA LEU A 196 8.13 -4.49 -43.34
C LEU A 196 7.76 -5.53 -42.26
N PHE A 197 8.41 -6.70 -42.28
CA PHE A 197 8.21 -7.70 -41.23
C PHE A 197 8.83 -7.29 -39.86
N LEU A 198 9.85 -6.44 -39.89
CA LEU A 198 10.47 -5.90 -38.69
C LEU A 198 9.73 -4.68 -38.11
N ALA A 199 8.90 -3.97 -38.91
CA ALA A 199 8.17 -2.77 -38.52
C ALA A 199 7.34 -2.91 -37.20
N PRO A 200 6.70 -4.04 -36.88
CA PRO A 200 5.97 -4.21 -35.63
C PRO A 200 6.83 -4.07 -34.36
N TRP A 201 8.12 -4.35 -34.41
CA TRP A 201 8.99 -4.36 -33.22
C TRP A 201 9.25 -2.97 -32.62
N PRO A 202 9.64 -1.94 -33.41
CA PRO A 202 9.74 -0.59 -32.90
C PRO A 202 8.39 -0.05 -32.39
N ILE A 203 7.26 -0.39 -33.02
CA ILE A 203 5.92 0.00 -32.57
C ILE A 203 5.66 -0.59 -31.17
N ARG A 204 5.92 -1.89 -30.98
CA ARG A 204 5.77 -2.56 -29.69
C ARG A 204 6.70 -2.01 -28.62
N ALA A 205 7.96 -1.72 -28.96
CA ALA A 205 8.95 -1.15 -28.06
C ALA A 205 8.52 0.24 -27.58
N LEU A 206 8.05 1.10 -28.48
CA LEU A 206 7.52 2.43 -28.16
C LEU A 206 6.25 2.35 -27.29
N ALA A 207 5.33 1.45 -27.60
CA ALA A 207 4.12 1.23 -26.79
C ALA A 207 4.46 0.67 -25.41
N ALA A 208 5.50 -0.16 -25.29
CA ALA A 208 5.97 -0.67 -24.00
C ALA A 208 6.62 0.44 -23.17
N LEU A 209 7.45 1.28 -23.78
CA LEU A 209 8.04 2.45 -23.14
C LEU A 209 6.98 3.42 -22.64
N ASP A 210 5.95 3.66 -23.46
CA ASP A 210 4.84 4.54 -23.11
C ASP A 210 4.04 4.01 -21.91
N ARG A 211 3.75 2.70 -21.88
CA ARG A 211 3.15 2.04 -20.71
C ARG A 211 3.96 2.23 -19.44
N LEU A 212 5.27 2.11 -19.54
CA LEU A 212 6.19 2.29 -18.41
C LEU A 212 6.18 3.75 -17.91
N LEU A 213 6.23 4.71 -18.84
CA LEU A 213 6.16 6.14 -18.51
C LEU A 213 4.82 6.54 -17.88
N ILE A 214 3.71 6.03 -18.39
CA ILE A 214 2.37 6.29 -17.82
C ILE A 214 2.31 5.77 -16.39
N ARG A 215 2.77 4.55 -16.13
CA ARG A 215 2.82 4.00 -14.76
C ARG A 215 3.73 4.80 -13.85
N ALA A 216 4.91 5.18 -14.34
CA ALA A 216 5.90 5.89 -13.55
C ALA A 216 5.52 7.35 -13.25
N LEU A 217 4.90 8.06 -14.19
CA LEU A 217 4.63 9.49 -14.07
C LEU A 217 3.16 9.84 -13.85
N LEU A 218 2.22 9.06 -14.37
CA LEU A 218 0.78 9.35 -14.28
C LEU A 218 0.03 8.47 -13.28
N GLY A 219 0.63 7.40 -12.78
CA GLY A 219 0.08 6.58 -11.70
C GLY A 219 0.19 7.26 -10.33
N PRO A 220 -0.48 6.70 -9.28
CA PRO A 220 -0.33 7.20 -7.92
C PRO A 220 1.13 7.16 -7.49
N ALA A 221 1.57 8.13 -6.71
CA ALA A 221 2.91 8.10 -6.14
C ALA A 221 2.96 7.10 -4.97
N ALA A 222 4.10 6.44 -4.76
CA ALA A 222 4.26 5.50 -3.65
C ALA A 222 3.89 6.11 -2.28
N ARG A 223 4.13 7.42 -2.13
CA ARG A 223 3.74 8.17 -0.94
C ARG A 223 2.21 8.27 -0.79
N ASP A 224 1.49 8.49 -1.90
CA ASP A 224 0.03 8.66 -1.86
C ASP A 224 -0.63 7.35 -1.44
N VAL A 225 -0.16 6.22 -1.98
CA VAL A 225 -0.60 4.86 -1.59
C VAL A 225 -0.32 4.61 -0.09
N ARG A 226 0.86 5.03 0.40
CA ARG A 226 1.22 4.86 1.81
C ARG A 226 0.37 5.71 2.75
N VAL A 227 0.04 6.96 2.36
CA VAL A 227 -0.85 7.83 3.15
C VAL A 227 -2.26 7.23 3.22
N GLU A 228 -2.80 6.76 2.09
CA GLU A 228 -4.12 6.13 2.05
C GLU A 228 -4.18 4.84 2.91
N GLU A 229 -3.14 4.02 2.86
CA GLU A 229 -3.00 2.83 3.71
C GLU A 229 -2.97 3.19 5.20
N LEU A 230 -2.19 4.23 5.58
CA LEU A 230 -2.12 4.70 6.96
C LEU A 230 -3.44 5.30 7.45
N GLU A 231 -4.14 6.09 6.62
CA GLU A 231 -5.44 6.65 6.93
C GLU A 231 -6.49 5.54 7.12
N ARG A 232 -6.47 4.54 6.26
CA ARG A 232 -7.34 3.37 6.37
C ARG A 232 -7.08 2.60 7.66
N THR A 233 -5.83 2.27 7.96
CA THR A 233 -5.44 1.56 9.19
C THR A 233 -5.84 2.35 10.43
N ARG A 234 -5.65 3.68 10.41
CA ARG A 234 -6.08 4.56 11.49
C ARG A 234 -7.61 4.53 11.69
N THR A 235 -8.36 4.60 10.60
CA THR A 235 -9.82 4.58 10.66
C THR A 235 -10.32 3.25 11.21
N GLU A 236 -9.78 2.13 10.73
CA GLU A 236 -10.09 0.79 11.22
C GLU A 236 -9.78 0.65 12.73
N ALA A 237 -8.65 1.18 13.20
CA ALA A 237 -8.29 1.17 14.61
C ALA A 237 -9.23 2.01 15.49
N VAL A 238 -9.66 3.17 15.01
CA VAL A 238 -10.64 4.03 15.72
C VAL A 238 -12.00 3.35 15.79
N GLU A 239 -12.48 2.74 14.71
CA GLU A 239 -13.75 2.03 14.68
C GLU A 239 -13.76 0.80 15.60
N ASP A 240 -12.66 0.03 15.62
CA ASP A 240 -12.51 -1.13 16.52
C ASP A 240 -12.50 -0.68 17.99
N SER A 241 -11.77 0.40 18.31
CA SER A 241 -11.76 0.99 19.65
C SER A 241 -13.15 1.47 20.09
N ALA A 242 -13.88 2.17 19.21
CA ALA A 242 -15.25 2.61 19.50
C ALA A 242 -16.23 1.44 19.69
N THR A 243 -16.01 0.36 18.96
CA THR A 243 -16.82 -0.86 19.09
C THR A 243 -16.56 -1.58 20.41
N ARG A 244 -15.29 -1.65 20.83
CA ARG A 244 -14.89 -2.20 22.14
C ARG A 244 -15.47 -1.39 23.30
N LEU A 245 -15.36 -0.04 23.22
CA LEU A 245 -15.94 0.84 24.23
C LEU A 245 -17.45 0.66 24.37
N ARG A 246 -18.19 0.61 23.26
CA ARG A 246 -19.65 0.38 23.28
C ARG A 246 -20.03 -0.99 23.85
N ARG A 247 -19.18 -2.02 23.66
CA ARG A 247 -19.40 -3.32 24.25
C ARG A 247 -19.21 -3.28 25.77
N VAL A 248 -18.10 -2.68 26.22
CA VAL A 248 -17.81 -2.49 27.64
C VAL A 248 -18.90 -1.68 28.33
N GLU A 249 -19.36 -0.57 27.71
CA GLU A 249 -20.44 0.26 28.20
C GLU A 249 -21.77 -0.54 28.37
N ARG A 250 -22.09 -1.36 27.36
CA ARG A 250 -23.30 -2.18 27.42
C ARG A 250 -23.21 -3.28 28.49
N ASP A 251 -22.09 -3.99 28.52
CA ASP A 251 -21.87 -5.07 29.50
C ASP A 251 -21.90 -4.51 30.94
N LEU A 252 -21.32 -3.34 31.14
CA LEU A 252 -21.34 -2.60 32.41
C LEU A 252 -22.76 -2.16 32.77
N HIS A 253 -23.48 -1.57 31.83
CA HIS A 253 -24.82 -1.05 32.06
C HIS A 253 -25.82 -2.18 32.37
N ASP A 254 -25.87 -3.23 31.54
CA ASP A 254 -26.83 -4.29 31.66
C ASP A 254 -26.55 -5.19 32.88
N GLY A 255 -25.30 -5.53 33.13
CA GLY A 255 -24.88 -6.32 34.29
C GLY A 255 -25.10 -5.59 35.62
N THR A 256 -24.71 -4.31 35.68
CA THR A 256 -24.83 -3.51 36.91
C THR A 256 -26.30 -3.18 37.23
N GLN A 257 -27.12 -2.82 36.22
CA GLN A 257 -28.54 -2.52 36.44
C GLN A 257 -29.31 -3.73 36.93
N ALA A 258 -29.15 -4.93 36.36
CA ALA A 258 -29.85 -6.13 36.79
C ALA A 258 -29.56 -6.46 38.25
N ARG A 259 -28.34 -6.28 38.70
CA ARG A 259 -27.93 -6.55 40.09
C ARG A 259 -28.43 -5.51 41.09
N LEU A 260 -28.39 -4.23 40.72
CA LEU A 260 -28.93 -3.16 41.54
C LEU A 260 -30.44 -3.34 41.77
N VAL A 261 -31.17 -3.74 40.71
CA VAL A 261 -32.61 -4.05 40.82
C VAL A 261 -32.86 -5.27 41.73
N ALA A 262 -32.06 -6.33 41.60
CA ALA A 262 -32.15 -7.51 42.45
C ALA A 262 -31.87 -7.19 43.94
N MET A 263 -30.85 -6.37 44.22
CA MET A 263 -30.54 -5.88 45.55
C MET A 263 -31.64 -5.02 46.11
N ALA A 264 -32.20 -4.08 45.37
CA ALA A 264 -33.31 -3.24 45.77
C ALA A 264 -34.56 -4.06 46.14
N MET A 265 -34.89 -5.09 45.34
CA MET A 265 -35.98 -6.03 45.65
C MET A 265 -35.71 -6.84 46.92
N THR A 266 -34.47 -7.30 47.15
CA THR A 266 -34.13 -8.07 48.36
C THR A 266 -34.20 -7.21 49.61
N LEU A 267 -33.73 -5.94 49.52
CA LEU A 267 -33.87 -4.96 50.63
C LEU A 267 -35.30 -4.58 50.89
N GLY A 268 -36.16 -4.38 49.90
CA GLY A 268 -37.59 -4.12 50.08
C GLY A 268 -38.30 -5.29 50.82
N ARG A 269 -37.97 -6.54 50.47
CA ARG A 269 -38.47 -7.71 51.20
C ARG A 269 -37.96 -7.79 52.65
N ALA A 270 -36.74 -7.29 52.91
CA ALA A 270 -36.24 -7.20 54.30
C ALA A 270 -37.00 -6.13 55.10
N GLU A 271 -37.34 -4.99 54.48
CA GLU A 271 -38.18 -3.95 55.08
C GLU A 271 -39.59 -4.47 55.43
N ASP A 272 -40.21 -5.22 54.52
CA ASP A 272 -41.52 -5.84 54.76
C ASP A 272 -41.47 -6.83 55.93
N ARG A 273 -40.43 -7.63 56.09
CA ARG A 273 -40.25 -8.54 57.25
C ARG A 273 -40.06 -7.75 58.54
N ILE A 274 -39.29 -6.68 58.55
CA ILE A 274 -39.17 -5.80 59.72
C ILE A 274 -40.52 -5.25 60.14
N ALA A 275 -41.37 -4.80 59.20
CA ALA A 275 -42.69 -4.28 59.46
C ALA A 275 -43.66 -5.36 60.00
N ALA A 276 -43.47 -6.64 59.64
CA ALA A 276 -44.20 -7.78 60.14
C ALA A 276 -43.68 -8.33 61.49
N GLY A 277 -42.55 -7.76 62.02
CA GLY A 277 -41.96 -8.27 63.26
C GLY A 277 -41.15 -9.58 63.10
N GLU A 278 -40.81 -9.93 61.87
CA GLU A 278 -39.98 -11.09 61.47
C GLU A 278 -38.51 -10.75 61.37
N ASP A 279 -37.62 -11.76 61.44
CA ASP A 279 -36.17 -11.57 61.32
C ASP A 279 -35.73 -11.33 59.89
N PRO A 280 -35.12 -10.16 59.56
CA PRO A 280 -34.66 -9.81 58.19
C PRO A 280 -33.22 -10.25 57.91
N THR A 281 -32.51 -10.86 58.89
CA THR A 281 -31.06 -11.07 58.90
C THR A 281 -30.56 -11.78 57.62
N GLU A 282 -31.22 -12.83 57.16
CA GLU A 282 -30.82 -13.56 55.95
C GLU A 282 -30.93 -12.71 54.66
N LEU A 283 -32.01 -11.87 54.54
CA LEU A 283 -32.20 -11.02 53.37
C LEU A 283 -31.18 -9.89 53.32
N VAL A 284 -30.84 -9.31 54.49
CA VAL A 284 -29.79 -8.28 54.60
C VAL A 284 -28.42 -8.86 54.25
N HIS A 285 -28.11 -10.07 54.76
CA HIS A 285 -26.85 -10.76 54.40
C HIS A 285 -26.78 -11.07 52.91
N SER A 286 -27.87 -11.50 52.27
CA SER A 286 -27.95 -11.77 50.83
C SER A 286 -27.73 -10.50 50.00
N ALA A 287 -28.38 -9.40 50.36
CA ALA A 287 -28.19 -8.11 49.68
C ALA A 287 -26.74 -7.58 49.83
N HIS A 288 -26.16 -7.72 51.02
CA HIS A 288 -24.77 -7.32 51.27
C HIS A 288 -23.76 -8.15 50.44
N SER A 289 -23.96 -9.46 50.33
CA SER A 289 -23.12 -10.34 49.50
C SER A 289 -23.20 -9.98 48.05
N ALA A 290 -24.44 -9.75 47.52
CA ALA A 290 -24.65 -9.32 46.14
C ALA A 290 -24.00 -7.96 45.83
N ALA A 291 -24.02 -7.02 46.78
CA ALA A 291 -23.34 -5.74 46.64
C ALA A 291 -21.81 -5.90 46.55
N LYS A 292 -21.25 -6.79 47.39
CA LYS A 292 -19.81 -7.08 47.38
C LYS A 292 -19.34 -7.76 46.08
N GLU A 293 -20.15 -8.68 45.55
CA GLU A 293 -19.87 -9.30 44.25
C GLU A 293 -19.93 -8.28 43.10
N ALA A 294 -20.97 -7.44 43.05
CA ALA A 294 -21.11 -6.39 42.05
C ALA A 294 -19.92 -5.40 42.04
N LEU A 295 -19.45 -5.00 43.24
CA LEU A 295 -18.27 -4.15 43.39
C LEU A 295 -16.97 -4.83 42.92
N THR A 296 -16.87 -6.14 43.12
CA THR A 296 -15.70 -6.91 42.67
C THR A 296 -15.65 -6.98 41.14
N GLU A 297 -16.79 -7.27 40.50
CA GLU A 297 -16.90 -7.37 39.06
C GLU A 297 -16.71 -6.00 38.38
N LEU A 298 -17.27 -4.93 38.95
CA LEU A 298 -17.02 -3.55 38.49
C LEU A 298 -15.50 -3.22 38.49
N ARG A 299 -14.83 -3.63 39.58
CA ARG A 299 -13.38 -3.45 39.69
C ARG A 299 -12.60 -4.27 38.65
N GLU A 300 -13.07 -5.46 38.28
CA GLU A 300 -12.45 -6.29 37.24
C GLU A 300 -12.59 -5.67 35.87
N VAL A 301 -13.79 -5.12 35.53
CA VAL A 301 -14.01 -4.39 34.29
C VAL A 301 -13.13 -3.14 34.22
N VAL A 302 -13.07 -2.34 35.27
CA VAL A 302 -12.23 -1.13 35.34
C VAL A 302 -10.75 -1.50 35.31
N ARG A 303 -10.32 -2.59 35.97
CA ARG A 303 -8.94 -3.10 35.90
C ARG A 303 -8.54 -3.55 34.50
N GLY A 304 -9.49 -4.05 33.70
CA GLY A 304 -9.24 -4.38 32.30
C GLY A 304 -8.89 -3.17 31.41
N ILE A 305 -9.16 -1.94 31.88
CA ILE A 305 -8.88 -0.70 31.15
C ILE A 305 -7.54 -0.10 31.56
N HIS A 306 -7.21 -0.02 32.85
CA HIS A 306 -5.90 0.42 33.35
C HIS A 306 -5.68 -0.10 34.79
N PRO A 307 -4.69 -0.99 35.03
CA PRO A 307 -4.40 -1.47 36.37
C PRO A 307 -3.84 -0.36 37.26
N PRO A 308 -4.47 0.00 38.39
CA PRO A 308 -3.94 1.03 39.30
C PRO A 308 -2.54 0.71 39.83
N ALA A 309 -2.11 -0.56 39.76
CA ALA A 309 -0.75 -0.97 40.10
C ALA A 309 0.33 -0.34 39.21
N LEU A 310 -0.03 0.07 37.97
CA LEU A 310 0.88 0.71 37.00
C LEU A 310 1.08 2.20 37.27
N ASP A 311 0.32 2.84 38.15
CA ASP A 311 0.49 4.26 38.48
C ASP A 311 1.93 4.51 39.05
N LEU A 312 2.47 3.52 39.74
CA LEU A 312 3.84 3.54 40.28
C LEU A 312 4.89 2.95 39.30
N GLY A 313 4.48 2.54 38.11
CA GLY A 313 5.32 1.92 37.08
C GLY A 313 5.27 0.40 37.06
N LEU A 314 5.87 -0.19 36.01
CA LEU A 314 5.85 -1.63 35.76
C LEU A 314 6.50 -2.47 36.86
N GLY A 315 7.61 -2.02 37.43
CA GLY A 315 8.34 -2.75 38.48
C GLY A 315 7.48 -3.08 39.71
N PRO A 316 6.93 -2.07 40.43
CA PRO A 316 6.02 -2.29 41.57
C PRO A 316 4.76 -3.10 41.19
N ALA A 317 4.26 -2.92 39.97
CA ALA A 317 3.09 -3.70 39.49
C ALA A 317 3.43 -5.19 39.35
N LEU A 318 4.58 -5.54 38.78
CA LEU A 318 5.05 -6.94 38.69
C LEU A 318 5.38 -7.55 40.03
N GLN A 319 5.91 -6.78 40.99
CA GLN A 319 6.10 -7.23 42.37
C GLN A 319 4.77 -7.65 43.02
N THR A 320 3.73 -6.86 42.79
CA THR A 320 2.36 -7.18 43.30
C THR A 320 1.79 -8.45 42.65
N LEU A 321 2.03 -8.67 41.36
CA LEU A 321 1.64 -9.90 40.66
C LEU A 321 2.39 -11.11 41.20
N ALA A 322 3.71 -11.01 41.33
CA ALA A 322 4.56 -12.09 41.87
C ALA A 322 4.13 -12.50 43.27
N ALA A 323 3.84 -11.53 44.15
CA ALA A 323 3.40 -11.79 45.52
C ALA A 323 2.01 -12.48 45.62
N ARG A 324 1.18 -12.38 44.59
CA ARG A 324 -0.14 -13.01 44.49
C ARG A 324 -0.15 -14.33 43.74
N SER A 325 0.95 -14.72 43.14
CA SER A 325 1.06 -15.96 42.38
C SER A 325 0.94 -17.18 43.29
N VAL A 326 0.22 -18.19 42.83
CA VAL A 326 0.11 -19.50 43.52
C VAL A 326 1.44 -20.26 43.52
N VAL A 327 2.21 -20.11 42.43
CA VAL A 327 3.56 -20.66 42.30
C VAL A 327 4.56 -19.61 42.73
N PRO A 328 5.58 -19.95 43.58
CA PRO A 328 6.64 -19.01 43.93
C PRO A 328 7.31 -18.40 42.71
N VAL A 329 7.45 -17.06 42.70
CA VAL A 329 8.00 -16.30 41.58
C VAL A 329 9.26 -15.54 42.04
N ASP A 330 10.36 -15.80 41.35
CA ASP A 330 11.57 -14.97 41.47
C ASP A 330 11.49 -13.85 40.44
N LEU A 331 11.59 -12.58 40.87
CA LEU A 331 11.40 -11.40 40.05
C LEU A 331 12.69 -10.61 39.89
N ALA A 332 13.08 -10.34 38.64
CA ALA A 332 14.17 -9.45 38.27
C ALA A 332 13.66 -8.33 37.36
N VAL A 333 13.69 -7.07 37.84
CA VAL A 333 13.17 -5.92 37.07
C VAL A 333 14.23 -4.83 36.99
N SER A 334 14.55 -4.42 35.76
CA SER A 334 15.40 -3.28 35.43
C SER A 334 14.80 -2.54 34.26
N VAL A 335 13.87 -1.62 34.52
CA VAL A 335 13.10 -0.90 33.52
C VAL A 335 13.43 0.59 33.61
N ASP A 336 14.46 0.98 32.87
CA ASP A 336 14.91 2.36 32.71
C ASP A 336 15.53 2.52 31.30
N PRO A 337 15.01 3.39 30.44
CA PRO A 337 13.93 4.37 30.68
C PRO A 337 12.54 3.72 30.84
N ARG A 338 11.61 4.47 31.48
CA ARG A 338 10.23 4.04 31.67
C ARG A 338 9.49 3.95 30.33
N PRO A 339 8.89 2.81 29.99
CA PRO A 339 8.11 2.63 28.77
C PRO A 339 6.83 3.49 28.75
N THR A 340 6.20 3.58 27.56
CA THR A 340 4.89 4.24 27.44
C THR A 340 3.83 3.53 28.28
N PRO A 341 2.78 4.23 28.75
CA PRO A 341 1.68 3.61 29.50
C PRO A 341 1.01 2.44 28.77
N GLY A 342 0.94 2.50 27.42
CA GLY A 342 0.44 1.42 26.58
C GLY A 342 1.33 0.17 26.65
N THR A 343 2.64 0.35 26.50
CA THR A 343 3.63 -0.72 26.60
C THR A 343 3.65 -1.35 27.99
N GLU A 344 3.61 -0.53 29.07
CA GLU A 344 3.49 -1.04 30.45
C GLU A 344 2.22 -1.87 30.66
N THR A 345 1.10 -1.43 30.10
CA THR A 345 -0.18 -2.14 30.20
C THR A 345 -0.13 -3.50 29.50
N ILE A 346 0.41 -3.57 28.28
CA ILE A 346 0.57 -4.83 27.54
C ILE A 346 1.49 -5.78 28.30
N ALA A 347 2.63 -5.28 28.79
CA ALA A 347 3.59 -6.08 29.56
C ALA A 347 2.96 -6.66 30.84
N TYR A 348 2.26 -5.83 31.62
CA TYR A 348 1.58 -6.25 32.86
C TYR A 348 0.57 -7.35 32.62
N PHE A 349 -0.36 -7.16 31.67
CA PHE A 349 -1.37 -8.19 31.38
C PHE A 349 -0.76 -9.45 30.79
N SER A 350 0.31 -9.33 30.02
CA SER A 350 1.01 -10.51 29.49
C SER A 350 1.63 -11.34 30.62
N VAL A 351 2.30 -10.71 31.57
CA VAL A 351 2.84 -11.42 32.75
C VAL A 351 1.72 -12.05 33.59
N ALA A 352 0.62 -11.33 33.82
CA ALA A 352 -0.52 -11.84 34.58
C ALA A 352 -1.12 -13.11 33.95
N GLU A 353 -1.31 -13.09 32.62
CA GLU A 353 -1.79 -14.25 31.83
C GLU A 353 -0.80 -15.41 31.86
N LEU A 354 0.50 -15.12 31.67
CA LEU A 354 1.54 -16.14 31.68
C LEU A 354 1.67 -16.80 33.07
N LEU A 355 1.62 -16.05 34.17
CA LEU A 355 1.61 -16.61 35.52
C LEU A 355 0.36 -17.44 35.79
N THR A 356 -0.78 -17.04 35.24
CA THR A 356 -2.02 -17.84 35.31
C THR A 356 -1.86 -19.16 34.54
N ASN A 357 -1.22 -19.14 33.38
CA ASN A 357 -0.92 -20.33 32.58
C ASN A 357 0.05 -21.26 33.32
N VAL A 358 1.07 -20.72 33.96
CA VAL A 358 1.98 -21.48 34.82
C VAL A 358 1.20 -22.20 35.93
N ALA A 359 0.33 -21.49 36.65
CA ALA A 359 -0.42 -22.05 37.75
C ALA A 359 -1.43 -23.14 37.31
N ARG A 360 -2.02 -23.00 36.10
CA ARG A 360 -3.07 -23.92 35.62
C ARG A 360 -2.55 -25.09 34.79
N HIS A 361 -1.46 -24.91 34.06
CA HIS A 361 -1.10 -25.85 32.98
C HIS A 361 0.31 -26.42 33.09
N SER A 362 1.24 -25.77 33.80
CA SER A 362 2.64 -26.20 33.76
C SER A 362 3.01 -27.32 34.73
N GLY A 363 2.29 -27.44 35.86
CA GLY A 363 2.70 -28.29 36.97
C GLY A 363 4.02 -27.83 37.63
N ALA A 364 4.43 -26.60 37.38
CA ALA A 364 5.68 -26.04 37.90
C ALA A 364 5.64 -25.81 39.40
N THR A 365 6.81 -25.92 40.04
CA THR A 365 7.01 -25.62 41.45
C THR A 365 7.63 -24.23 41.66
N ARG A 366 8.16 -23.61 40.62
CA ARG A 366 8.77 -22.27 40.61
C ARG A 366 8.71 -21.62 39.26
N ALA A 367 8.55 -20.30 39.27
CA ALA A 367 8.62 -19.46 38.07
C ALA A 367 9.60 -18.30 38.25
N TRP A 368 10.10 -17.78 37.16
CA TRP A 368 10.99 -16.62 37.10
C TRP A 368 10.40 -15.59 36.13
N VAL A 369 10.35 -14.35 36.55
CA VAL A 369 9.91 -13.23 35.71
C VAL A 369 11.06 -12.24 35.63
N SER A 370 11.45 -11.88 34.41
CA SER A 370 12.39 -10.80 34.17
C SER A 370 11.78 -9.74 33.28
N ALA A 371 12.01 -8.46 33.60
CA ALA A 371 11.62 -7.33 32.79
C ALA A 371 12.80 -6.36 32.67
N MET A 372 13.29 -6.15 31.46
CA MET A 372 14.45 -5.31 31.16
C MET A 372 14.14 -4.34 30.06
N SER A 373 14.50 -3.07 30.22
CA SER A 373 14.49 -2.05 29.17
C SER A 373 15.93 -1.62 28.90
N ASP A 374 16.29 -1.53 27.60
CA ASP A 374 17.65 -1.15 27.16
C ASP A 374 17.68 0.14 26.31
N GLY A 375 16.56 0.89 26.27
CA GLY A 375 16.41 2.10 25.46
C GLY A 375 15.86 1.85 24.07
N ASP A 376 16.08 0.67 23.48
CA ASP A 376 15.52 0.28 22.17
C ASP A 376 14.22 -0.52 22.32
N GLY A 377 14.04 -1.21 23.45
CA GLY A 377 12.88 -2.06 23.71
C GLY A 377 12.69 -2.44 25.16
N LEU A 378 11.49 -2.94 25.47
CA LEU A 378 11.15 -3.64 26.70
C LEU A 378 11.08 -5.14 26.42
N SER A 379 11.96 -5.90 27.04
CA SER A 379 11.93 -7.37 27.02
C SER A 379 11.39 -7.89 28.34
N VAL A 380 10.32 -8.69 28.26
CA VAL A 380 9.72 -9.36 29.43
C VAL A 380 9.73 -10.86 29.19
N SER A 381 10.33 -11.62 30.11
CA SER A 381 10.38 -13.07 30.02
C SER A 381 9.76 -13.72 31.26
N VAL A 382 8.95 -14.75 31.01
CA VAL A 382 8.41 -15.63 32.06
C VAL A 382 8.89 -17.04 31.79
N ARG A 383 9.57 -17.64 32.78
CA ARG A 383 10.08 -19.02 32.71
C ARG A 383 9.46 -19.82 33.84
N ASP A 384 9.13 -21.07 33.60
CA ASP A 384 8.72 -22.05 34.60
C ASP A 384 9.56 -23.34 34.49
N ASN A 385 9.57 -24.14 35.57
CA ASN A 385 10.20 -25.46 35.60
C ASN A 385 9.21 -26.61 35.42
N GLY A 386 8.11 -26.35 34.70
CA GLY A 386 7.04 -27.33 34.50
C GLY A 386 7.31 -28.32 33.38
N ILE A 387 6.25 -29.00 32.91
CA ILE A 387 6.31 -30.09 31.95
C ILE A 387 6.51 -29.67 30.48
N GLY A 388 6.48 -28.38 30.16
CA GLY A 388 6.62 -27.85 28.82
C GLY A 388 5.45 -28.23 27.88
N GLY A 389 5.75 -28.17 26.54
CA GLY A 389 4.77 -28.50 25.51
C GLY A 389 3.81 -27.38 25.12
N ALA A 390 4.06 -26.13 25.56
CA ALA A 390 3.25 -24.99 25.17
C ALA A 390 3.51 -24.58 23.73
N VAL A 391 2.45 -24.37 22.95
CA VAL A 391 2.53 -23.93 21.54
C VAL A 391 1.56 -22.77 21.29
N ILE A 392 1.95 -21.87 20.39
CA ILE A 392 1.05 -20.79 19.93
C ILE A 392 0.08 -21.41 18.92
N GLY A 393 -1.12 -21.74 19.37
CA GLY A 393 -2.19 -22.33 18.53
C GLY A 393 -3.42 -21.44 18.47
N ALA A 394 -4.23 -21.58 17.41
CA ALA A 394 -5.49 -20.84 17.27
C ALA A 394 -6.42 -21.09 18.46
N GLY A 395 -6.89 -20.02 19.09
CA GLY A 395 -7.77 -20.08 20.28
C GLY A 395 -7.03 -20.24 21.61
N SER A 396 -5.70 -20.27 21.64
CA SER A 396 -4.91 -20.30 22.87
C SER A 396 -4.70 -18.89 23.46
N GLY A 397 -4.53 -18.79 24.79
CA GLY A 397 -4.12 -17.54 25.46
C GLY A 397 -2.85 -16.94 24.88
N LEU A 398 -1.87 -17.80 24.48
CA LEU A 398 -0.62 -17.39 23.85
C LEU A 398 -0.84 -16.72 22.48
N ALA A 399 -1.79 -17.18 21.68
CA ALA A 399 -2.15 -16.51 20.41
C ALA A 399 -2.73 -15.10 20.66
N GLY A 400 -3.54 -14.93 21.71
CA GLY A 400 -4.04 -13.63 22.14
C GLY A 400 -2.94 -12.68 22.61
N LEU A 401 -1.90 -13.22 23.30
CA LEU A 401 -0.72 -12.45 23.69
C LEU A 401 0.10 -12.01 22.49
N ALA A 402 0.35 -12.91 21.52
CA ALA A 402 1.07 -12.60 20.29
C ALA A 402 0.34 -11.54 19.45
N ALA A 403 -0.99 -11.63 19.32
CA ALA A 403 -1.79 -10.62 18.63
C ALA A 403 -1.69 -9.24 19.32
N ARG A 404 -1.76 -9.18 20.65
CA ARG A 404 -1.61 -7.92 21.39
C ARG A 404 -0.21 -7.33 21.26
N ALA A 405 0.84 -8.13 21.32
CA ALA A 405 2.20 -7.66 21.06
C ALA A 405 2.33 -7.04 19.66
N GLY A 406 1.75 -7.69 18.65
CA GLY A 406 1.74 -7.20 17.26
C GLY A 406 1.02 -5.86 17.06
N THR A 407 0.11 -5.43 17.95
CA THR A 407 -0.55 -4.11 17.83
C THR A 407 0.39 -2.93 18.11
N VAL A 408 1.55 -3.19 18.70
CA VAL A 408 2.59 -2.19 19.01
C VAL A 408 3.92 -2.56 18.38
N ASP A 409 3.92 -3.29 17.27
CA ASP A 409 5.10 -3.79 16.56
C ASP A 409 6.03 -4.66 17.44
N GLY A 410 5.46 -5.25 18.49
CA GLY A 410 6.15 -6.20 19.38
C GLY A 410 6.05 -7.64 18.87
N SER A 411 6.77 -8.54 19.54
CA SER A 411 6.79 -9.98 19.21
C SER A 411 6.71 -10.85 20.47
N LEU A 412 6.16 -12.07 20.30
CA LEU A 412 6.11 -13.10 21.35
C LEU A 412 6.86 -14.33 20.85
N HIS A 413 7.84 -14.77 21.62
CA HIS A 413 8.59 -16.00 21.39
C HIS A 413 8.29 -17.02 22.47
N VAL A 414 8.07 -18.29 22.10
CA VAL A 414 7.78 -19.38 23.03
C VAL A 414 8.77 -20.52 22.77
N ASP A 415 9.53 -20.86 23.80
CA ASP A 415 10.40 -22.03 23.85
C ASP A 415 9.89 -22.97 24.95
N SER A 416 9.32 -24.11 24.56
CA SER A 416 8.64 -25.02 25.47
C SER A 416 8.76 -26.47 25.00
N PRO A 417 9.97 -27.06 25.12
CA PRO A 417 10.15 -28.47 24.77
C PRO A 417 9.31 -29.40 25.67
N VAL A 418 8.93 -30.55 25.14
CA VAL A 418 8.24 -31.58 25.93
C VAL A 418 9.16 -32.06 27.05
N GLY A 419 8.70 -31.99 28.29
CA GLY A 419 9.47 -32.24 29.49
C GLY A 419 10.01 -30.95 30.15
N GLY A 420 9.76 -29.79 29.57
CA GLY A 420 10.13 -28.47 30.11
C GLY A 420 11.60 -28.09 29.97
N PRO A 421 11.97 -26.90 30.42
CA PRO A 421 11.12 -25.84 30.95
C PRO A 421 10.32 -25.09 29.87
N THR A 422 9.32 -24.23 30.28
CA THR A 422 8.72 -23.26 29.36
C THR A 422 9.35 -21.89 29.56
N VAL A 423 9.72 -21.22 28.47
CA VAL A 423 10.17 -19.83 28.44
C VAL A 423 9.35 -19.06 27.41
N VAL A 424 8.67 -18.02 27.87
CA VAL A 424 7.93 -17.10 26.98
C VAL A 424 8.56 -15.74 27.10
N THR A 425 9.02 -15.20 25.96
CA THR A 425 9.65 -13.87 25.89
C THR A 425 8.79 -12.95 25.03
N LEU A 426 8.42 -11.81 25.60
CA LEU A 426 7.70 -10.72 24.98
C LEU A 426 8.66 -9.57 24.74
N SER A 427 8.79 -9.11 23.50
CA SER A 427 9.58 -7.94 23.11
C SER A 427 8.66 -6.84 22.61
N LEU A 428 8.74 -5.66 23.23
CA LEU A 428 7.90 -4.49 22.93
C LEU A 428 8.81 -3.27 22.69
N PRO A 429 8.49 -2.36 21.73
CA PRO A 429 9.22 -1.10 21.58
C PRO A 429 8.98 -0.19 22.79
N VAL A 430 9.99 0.60 23.18
CA VAL A 430 9.90 1.58 24.27
C VAL A 430 9.24 2.87 23.80
N ASP A 431 9.54 3.30 22.58
CA ASP A 431 9.00 4.50 21.98
C ASP A 431 7.88 4.15 20.97
N GLY A 432 6.70 4.72 21.20
CA GLY A 432 5.62 4.75 20.20
C GLY A 432 5.90 5.80 19.12
N THR A 433 7.11 5.79 18.54
CA THR A 433 7.46 6.67 17.42
C THR A 433 7.10 5.98 16.11
N HIS A 434 5.88 6.24 15.65
CA HIS A 434 5.59 6.30 14.20
C HIS A 434 4.56 7.42 13.93
#